data_273cf1ab34dcd33b289eb4b694dc0438
#
_entry.id   273cf1ab34dcd33b289eb4b694dc0438
#
_cell.length_a   1.000
_cell.length_b   1.000
_cell.length_c   1.000
_cell.angle_alpha   90.00
_cell.angle_beta   90.00
_cell.angle_gamma   90.00
#
_symmetry.space_group_name_H-M   'P 1'
#
loop_
_entity.id
_entity.type
_entity.pdbx_description
1 polymer ?
#
loop_
_entity_poly.entity_id
_entity_poly.type
_entity_poly.pdbx_seq_one_letter_code
_entity_poly.pdbx_strand_id
1 'polypeptide(L)'
;MKTWVRRIRGAVGMGLTWAVAGGAAGSVISLGFLVRTGSRPDAPFPIMLGALGFVAGVVFSGILRLVEGGRRFDQMSVRRFAAWGAAAGFALSAAFFLAVSRGDPAFLQYFVLVGPVVAVAGAGCAAGSLALARRAQDRELLEATEDLTAARLPEGEVRKVVPDGR
;
A
#
# COMPACT_ATOMS: atom_id res chain seq x y z
N MET A 1 -24.98 4.58 -3.32
CA MET A 1 -23.93 5.64 -3.30
C MET A 1 -22.86 5.42 -2.24
N LYS A 2 -23.15 4.96 -1.01
CA LYS A 2 -22.16 4.77 0.08
C LYS A 2 -21.03 3.76 -0.22
N THR A 3 -21.29 2.73 -1.04
CA THR A 3 -20.28 1.71 -1.39
C THR A 3 -19.22 2.22 -2.38
N TRP A 4 -19.61 3.10 -3.31
CA TRP A 4 -18.69 3.67 -4.31
C TRP A 4 -17.69 4.64 -3.68
N VAL A 5 -18.17 5.54 -2.80
CA VAL A 5 -17.32 6.48 -2.05
C VAL A 5 -16.28 5.74 -1.20
N ARG A 6 -16.69 4.66 -0.52
CA ARG A 6 -15.78 3.82 0.28
C ARG A 6 -14.71 3.16 -0.60
N ARG A 7 -15.07 2.80 -1.83
CA ARG A 7 -14.15 2.20 -2.82
C ARG A 7 -13.10 3.18 -3.31
N ILE A 8 -13.50 4.41 -3.64
CA ILE A 8 -12.56 5.48 -4.07
C ILE A 8 -11.63 5.84 -2.93
N ARG A 9 -12.15 6.02 -1.72
CA ARG A 9 -11.34 6.36 -0.55
C ARG A 9 -10.23 5.33 -0.29
N GLY A 10 -10.53 4.04 -0.46
CA GLY A 10 -9.52 2.98 -0.33
C GLY A 10 -8.44 3.04 -1.42
N ALA A 11 -8.82 3.26 -2.68
CA ALA A 11 -7.88 3.37 -3.79
C ALA A 11 -7.00 4.62 -3.67
N VAL A 12 -7.57 5.76 -3.28
CA VAL A 12 -6.84 7.01 -3.03
C VAL A 12 -5.88 6.84 -1.85
N GLY A 13 -6.32 6.20 -0.75
CA GLY A 13 -5.46 5.92 0.39
C GLY A 13 -4.23 5.08 0.02
N MET A 14 -4.43 4.04 -0.79
CA MET A 14 -3.34 3.23 -1.33
C MET A 14 -2.42 4.06 -2.22
N GLY A 15 -2.98 4.88 -3.12
CA GLY A 15 -2.21 5.80 -3.97
C GLY A 15 -1.36 6.77 -3.15
N LEU A 16 -1.90 7.36 -2.09
CA LEU A 16 -1.17 8.28 -1.21
C LEU A 16 -0.02 7.57 -0.46
N THR A 17 -0.24 6.36 0.05
CA THR A 17 0.82 5.58 0.70
C THR A 17 1.99 5.32 -0.25
N TRP A 18 1.69 4.94 -1.49
CA TRP A 18 2.70 4.70 -2.51
C TRP A 18 3.35 5.99 -3.00
N ALA A 19 2.62 7.11 -3.04
CA ALA A 19 3.17 8.43 -3.35
C ALA A 19 4.20 8.88 -2.32
N VAL A 20 3.91 8.70 -1.04
CA VAL A 20 4.86 9.01 0.05
C VAL A 20 6.10 8.13 -0.05
N ALA A 21 5.95 6.83 -0.28
CA ALA A 21 7.08 5.92 -0.44
C ALA A 21 7.92 6.26 -1.68
N GLY A 22 7.27 6.56 -2.81
CA GLY A 22 7.94 7.01 -4.05
C GLY A 22 8.67 8.34 -3.86
N GLY A 23 8.04 9.31 -3.21
CA GLY A 23 8.65 10.60 -2.89
C GLY A 23 9.87 10.47 -1.97
N ALA A 24 9.78 9.62 -0.95
CA ALA A 24 10.91 9.31 -0.08
C ALA A 24 12.06 8.66 -0.85
N ALA A 25 11.78 7.67 -1.70
CA ALA A 25 12.79 7.05 -2.57
C ALA A 25 13.44 8.08 -3.51
N GLY A 26 12.64 8.95 -4.12
CA GLY A 26 13.14 10.05 -4.95
C GLY A 26 14.03 11.03 -4.20
N SER A 27 13.72 11.32 -2.93
CA SER A 27 14.54 12.17 -2.07
C SER A 27 15.89 11.52 -1.76
N VAL A 28 15.91 10.21 -1.48
CA VAL A 28 17.13 9.45 -1.26
C VAL A 28 18.02 9.44 -2.52
N ILE A 29 17.40 9.24 -3.70
CA ILE A 29 18.13 9.28 -4.98
C ILE A 29 18.71 10.67 -5.21
N SER A 30 17.93 11.74 -4.98
CA SER A 30 18.39 13.12 -5.15
C SER A 30 19.56 13.45 -4.21
N LEU A 31 19.48 12.98 -2.97
CA LEU A 31 20.54 13.16 -1.98
C LEU A 31 21.81 12.39 -2.37
N GLY A 32 21.66 11.14 -2.82
CA GLY A 32 22.79 10.33 -3.30
C GLY A 32 23.48 10.97 -4.52
N PHE A 33 22.71 11.56 -5.41
CA PHE A 33 23.24 12.30 -6.55
C PHE A 33 24.02 13.53 -6.10
N LEU A 34 23.47 14.32 -5.17
CA LEU A 34 24.13 15.51 -4.59
C LEU A 34 25.47 15.14 -3.93
N VAL A 35 25.49 14.07 -3.14
CA VAL A 35 26.71 13.62 -2.45
C VAL A 35 27.78 13.17 -3.45
N ARG A 36 27.39 12.52 -4.56
CA ARG A 36 28.32 11.97 -5.53
C ARG A 36 28.86 13.03 -6.51
N THR A 37 28.03 13.97 -6.92
CA THR A 37 28.38 14.94 -7.99
C THR A 37 28.59 16.37 -7.49
N GLY A 38 28.25 16.65 -6.23
CA GLY A 38 28.29 18.00 -5.65
C GLY A 38 27.20 18.94 -6.18
N SER A 39 26.31 18.47 -7.06
CA SER A 39 25.26 19.26 -7.69
C SER A 39 23.87 18.61 -7.49
N ARG A 40 22.83 19.42 -7.48
CA ARG A 40 21.45 18.91 -7.47
C ARG A 40 21.08 18.35 -8.85
N PRO A 41 20.38 17.23 -8.91
CA PRO A 41 19.86 16.75 -10.19
C PRO A 41 18.84 17.74 -10.76
N ASP A 42 18.87 17.96 -12.07
CA ASP A 42 17.91 18.83 -12.77
C ASP A 42 16.47 18.26 -12.73
N ALA A 43 16.34 16.94 -12.61
CA ALA A 43 15.06 16.28 -12.52
C ALA A 43 14.52 16.30 -11.08
N PRO A 44 13.24 16.67 -10.85
CA PRO A 44 12.61 16.67 -9.53
C PRO A 44 12.18 15.24 -9.13
N PHE A 45 13.15 14.34 -8.90
CA PHE A 45 12.91 12.92 -8.59
C PHE A 45 11.87 12.68 -7.50
N PRO A 46 11.81 13.46 -6.38
CA PRO A 46 10.80 13.22 -5.35
C PRO A 46 9.37 13.41 -5.86
N ILE A 47 9.14 14.43 -6.68
CA ILE A 47 7.82 14.72 -7.24
C ILE A 47 7.46 13.69 -8.30
N MET A 48 8.39 13.36 -9.20
CA MET A 48 8.16 12.40 -10.28
C MET A 48 7.87 10.99 -9.72
N LEU A 49 8.70 10.51 -8.79
CA LEU A 49 8.52 9.20 -8.17
C LEU A 49 7.32 9.17 -7.23
N GLY A 50 6.99 10.28 -6.59
CA GLY A 50 5.77 10.43 -5.81
C GLY A 50 4.51 10.31 -6.69
N ALA A 51 4.45 11.04 -7.80
CA ALA A 51 3.34 10.97 -8.75
C ALA A 51 3.21 9.57 -9.38
N LEU A 52 4.35 8.98 -9.78
CA LEU A 52 4.39 7.61 -10.32
C LEU A 52 3.91 6.59 -9.28
N GLY A 53 4.35 6.73 -8.03
CA GLY A 53 3.90 5.93 -6.90
C GLY A 53 2.39 6.04 -6.69
N PHE A 54 1.83 7.24 -6.74
CA PHE A 54 0.38 7.43 -6.63
C PHE A 54 -0.39 6.65 -7.69
N VAL A 55 -0.02 6.80 -8.95
CA VAL A 55 -0.64 6.07 -10.06
C VAL A 55 -0.49 4.57 -9.88
N ALA A 56 0.72 4.10 -9.54
CA ALA A 56 0.99 2.69 -9.27
C ALA A 56 0.11 2.14 -8.14
N GLY A 57 -0.05 2.87 -7.03
CA GLY A 57 -0.89 2.47 -5.91
C GLY A 57 -2.37 2.37 -6.26
N VAL A 58 -2.89 3.31 -7.06
CA VAL A 58 -4.27 3.26 -7.55
C VAL A 58 -4.49 2.07 -8.48
N VAL A 59 -3.60 1.86 -9.46
CA VAL A 59 -3.65 0.74 -10.40
C VAL A 59 -3.54 -0.59 -9.65
N PHE A 60 -2.59 -0.70 -8.72
CA PHE A 60 -2.42 -1.87 -7.87
C PHE A 60 -3.68 -2.20 -7.06
N SER A 61 -4.33 -1.18 -6.48
CA SER A 61 -5.61 -1.33 -5.78
C SER A 61 -6.72 -1.86 -6.70
N GLY A 62 -6.75 -1.43 -7.96
CA GLY A 62 -7.67 -1.93 -9.00
C GLY A 62 -7.41 -3.39 -9.35
N ILE A 63 -6.17 -3.74 -9.65
CA ILE A 63 -5.75 -5.12 -9.99
C ILE A 63 -6.05 -6.05 -8.81
N LEU A 64 -5.74 -5.64 -7.60
CA LEU A 64 -6.00 -6.44 -6.40
C LEU A 64 -7.47 -6.80 -6.26
N ARG A 65 -8.38 -5.88 -6.56
CA ARG A 65 -9.82 -6.14 -6.55
C ARG A 65 -10.27 -7.13 -7.61
N LEU A 66 -9.65 -7.08 -8.80
CA LEU A 66 -9.98 -7.98 -9.90
C LEU A 66 -9.47 -9.40 -9.62
N VAL A 67 -8.28 -9.53 -9.05
CA VAL A 67 -7.62 -10.82 -8.83
C VAL A 67 -8.09 -11.50 -7.54
N GLU A 68 -8.28 -10.73 -6.48
CA GLU A 68 -8.60 -11.29 -5.14
C GLU A 68 -10.10 -11.15 -4.77
N GLY A 69 -10.89 -10.56 -5.63
CA GLY A 69 -12.36 -10.58 -5.79
C GLY A 69 -13.25 -10.83 -4.59
N GLY A 70 -12.93 -10.35 -3.38
CA GLY A 70 -13.77 -10.48 -2.19
C GLY A 70 -13.19 -11.32 -1.06
N ARG A 71 -11.95 -11.77 -1.16
CA ARG A 71 -11.23 -12.39 -0.02
C ARG A 71 -10.94 -11.34 1.05
N ARG A 72 -11.10 -11.71 2.31
CA ARG A 72 -10.74 -10.86 3.45
C ARG A 72 -9.22 -10.73 3.54
N PHE A 73 -8.73 -9.57 3.98
CA PHE A 73 -7.29 -9.29 4.12
C PHE A 73 -6.56 -10.24 5.08
N ASP A 74 -7.27 -10.84 6.04
CA ASP A 74 -6.77 -11.84 6.98
C ASP A 74 -6.36 -13.16 6.28
N GLN A 75 -7.00 -13.47 5.14
CA GLN A 75 -6.75 -14.70 4.36
C GLN A 75 -5.63 -14.54 3.32
N MET A 76 -5.16 -13.32 3.08
CA MET A 76 -4.10 -13.08 2.09
C MET A 76 -2.71 -13.30 2.70
N SER A 77 -1.87 -14.12 2.06
CA SER A 77 -0.50 -14.26 2.49
C SER A 77 0.32 -13.01 2.16
N VAL A 78 1.10 -12.50 3.12
CA VAL A 78 2.00 -11.35 2.92
C VAL A 78 2.96 -11.59 1.75
N ARG A 79 3.46 -12.83 1.60
CA ARG A 79 4.36 -13.22 0.51
C ARG A 79 3.72 -13.04 -0.86
N ARG A 80 2.49 -13.48 -1.03
CA ARG A 80 1.75 -13.36 -2.29
C ARG A 80 1.46 -11.89 -2.61
N PHE A 81 1.11 -11.10 -1.59
CA PHE A 81 0.85 -9.67 -1.75
C PHE A 81 2.12 -8.91 -2.11
N ALA A 82 3.25 -9.22 -1.47
CA ALA A 82 4.56 -8.68 -1.81
C ALA A 82 5.01 -9.08 -3.23
N ALA A 83 4.76 -10.33 -3.65
CA ALA A 83 5.07 -10.77 -5.01
C ALA A 83 4.29 -9.99 -6.08
N TRP A 84 3.00 -9.72 -5.85
CA TRP A 84 2.21 -8.86 -6.73
C TRP A 84 2.73 -7.42 -6.75
N GLY A 85 3.15 -6.88 -5.61
CA GLY A 85 3.79 -5.56 -5.53
C GLY A 85 5.11 -5.51 -6.29
N ALA A 86 5.94 -6.54 -6.18
CA ALA A 86 7.18 -6.67 -6.94
C ALA A 86 6.92 -6.72 -8.45
N ALA A 87 5.98 -7.56 -8.89
CA ALA A 87 5.61 -7.69 -10.30
C ALA A 87 5.06 -6.38 -10.87
N ALA A 88 4.21 -5.68 -10.12
CA ALA A 88 3.67 -4.39 -10.52
C ALA A 88 4.76 -3.31 -10.61
N GLY A 89 5.67 -3.25 -9.63
CA GLY A 89 6.80 -2.32 -9.63
C GLY A 89 7.76 -2.59 -10.79
N PHE A 90 8.07 -3.86 -11.06
CA PHE A 90 8.91 -4.24 -12.19
C PHE A 90 8.25 -3.89 -13.52
N ALA A 91 6.98 -4.24 -13.73
CA ALA A 91 6.24 -3.94 -14.95
C ALA A 91 6.12 -2.43 -15.19
N LEU A 92 5.86 -1.64 -14.15
CA LEU A 92 5.79 -0.20 -14.24
C LEU A 92 7.14 0.40 -14.63
N SER A 93 8.23 -0.07 -14.02
CA SER A 93 9.58 0.36 -14.37
C SER A 93 9.94 -0.02 -15.80
N ALA A 94 9.59 -1.24 -16.25
CA ALA A 94 9.78 -1.66 -17.64
C ALA A 94 9.00 -0.78 -18.62
N ALA A 95 7.72 -0.52 -18.35
CA ALA A 95 6.89 0.36 -19.16
C ALA A 95 7.46 1.78 -19.27
N PHE A 96 7.93 2.32 -18.13
CA PHE A 96 8.56 3.64 -18.09
C PHE A 96 9.83 3.68 -18.94
N PHE A 97 10.74 2.72 -18.77
CA PHE A 97 11.97 2.67 -19.53
C PHE A 97 11.71 2.47 -21.04
N LEU A 98 10.78 1.61 -21.41
CA LEU A 98 10.39 1.42 -22.81
C LEU A 98 9.82 2.71 -23.44
N ALA A 99 8.99 3.45 -22.69
CA ALA A 99 8.41 4.70 -23.16
C ALA A 99 9.47 5.81 -23.34
N VAL A 100 10.47 5.87 -22.44
CA VAL A 100 11.50 6.93 -22.44
C VAL A 100 12.66 6.58 -23.36
N SER A 101 13.05 5.31 -23.47
CA SER A 101 14.22 4.87 -24.22
C SER A 101 14.09 5.04 -25.71
N ARG A 102 12.87 5.05 -26.24
CA ARG A 102 12.61 5.06 -27.70
C ARG A 102 13.49 4.07 -28.49
N GLY A 103 13.92 3.00 -27.85
CA GLY A 103 14.79 1.99 -28.44
C GLY A 103 16.29 2.21 -28.24
N ASP A 104 16.72 3.20 -27.49
CA ASP A 104 18.15 3.42 -27.18
C ASP A 104 18.65 2.34 -26.19
N PRO A 105 19.65 1.51 -26.59
CA PRO A 105 20.18 0.44 -25.76
C PRO A 105 20.85 0.95 -24.47
N ALA A 106 21.33 2.19 -24.42
CA ALA A 106 21.90 2.77 -23.21
C ALA A 106 20.88 2.83 -22.06
N PHE A 107 19.61 3.06 -22.36
CA PHE A 107 18.55 3.05 -21.37
C PHE A 107 18.25 1.64 -20.81
N LEU A 108 18.47 0.57 -21.58
CA LEU A 108 18.29 -0.78 -21.13
C LEU A 108 19.26 -1.16 -20.01
N GLN A 109 20.48 -0.64 -20.02
CA GLN A 109 21.45 -0.85 -18.95
C GLN A 109 20.96 -0.23 -17.63
N TYR A 110 20.35 0.96 -17.68
CA TYR A 110 19.75 1.58 -16.50
C TYR A 110 18.56 0.78 -15.98
N PHE A 111 17.75 0.20 -16.87
CA PHE A 111 16.64 -0.65 -16.47
C PHE A 111 17.10 -1.90 -15.70
N VAL A 112 18.17 -2.56 -16.15
CA VAL A 112 18.72 -3.75 -15.47
C VAL A 112 19.13 -3.41 -14.03
N LEU A 113 19.59 -2.19 -13.78
CA LEU A 113 19.98 -1.74 -12.44
C LEU A 113 18.78 -1.27 -11.61
N VAL A 114 17.91 -0.46 -12.21
CA VAL A 114 16.80 0.22 -11.50
C VAL A 114 15.58 -0.68 -11.36
N GLY A 115 15.30 -1.53 -12.35
CA GLY A 115 14.14 -2.41 -12.35
C GLY A 115 14.01 -3.30 -11.10
N PRO A 116 15.05 -4.03 -10.70
CA PRO A 116 15.04 -4.82 -9.47
C PRO A 116 14.81 -3.98 -8.20
N VAL A 117 15.41 -2.79 -8.14
CA VAL A 117 15.25 -1.87 -6.99
C VAL A 117 13.79 -1.43 -6.87
N VAL A 118 13.15 -1.05 -7.99
CA VAL A 118 11.73 -0.67 -8.03
C VAL A 118 10.83 -1.85 -7.70
N ALA A 119 11.18 -3.06 -8.14
CA ALA A 119 10.45 -4.28 -7.79
C ALA A 119 10.49 -4.55 -6.27
N VAL A 120 11.66 -4.44 -5.64
CA VAL A 120 11.81 -4.58 -4.18
C VAL A 120 11.04 -3.51 -3.43
N ALA A 121 11.12 -2.26 -3.89
CA ALA A 121 10.34 -1.15 -3.32
C ALA A 121 8.83 -1.42 -3.43
N GLY A 122 8.35 -1.90 -4.59
CA GLY A 122 6.96 -2.29 -4.81
C GLY A 122 6.51 -3.43 -3.89
N ALA A 123 7.36 -4.43 -3.67
CA ALA A 123 7.09 -5.50 -2.71
C ALA A 123 6.97 -4.98 -1.28
N GLY A 124 7.87 -4.09 -0.86
CA GLY A 124 7.85 -3.46 0.46
C GLY A 124 6.61 -2.58 0.67
N CYS A 125 6.24 -1.77 -0.32
CA CYS A 125 5.03 -0.96 -0.29
C CYS A 125 3.76 -1.81 -0.16
N ALA A 126 3.68 -2.90 -0.93
CA ALA A 126 2.56 -3.82 -0.86
C ALA A 126 2.48 -4.49 0.52
N ALA A 127 3.58 -5.08 0.99
CA ALA A 127 3.62 -5.72 2.31
C ALA A 127 3.29 -4.75 3.45
N GLY A 128 3.83 -3.53 3.40
CA GLY A 128 3.55 -2.46 4.36
C GLY A 128 2.07 -2.05 4.36
N SER A 129 1.47 -1.89 3.20
CA SER A 129 0.05 -1.58 3.05
C SER A 129 -0.84 -2.65 3.67
N LEU A 130 -0.52 -3.94 3.44
CA LEU A 130 -1.24 -5.06 4.05
C LEU A 130 -1.08 -5.10 5.56
N ALA A 131 0.14 -4.84 6.07
CA ALA A 131 0.40 -4.79 7.52
C ALA A 131 -0.40 -3.68 8.20
N LEU A 132 -0.46 -2.49 7.58
CA LEU A 132 -1.25 -1.36 8.08
C LEU A 132 -2.75 -1.68 8.07
N ALA A 133 -3.25 -2.30 6.98
CA ALA A 133 -4.66 -2.70 6.88
C ALA A 133 -5.04 -3.70 7.97
N ARG A 134 -4.18 -4.69 8.27
CA ARG A 134 -4.40 -5.66 9.36
C ARG A 134 -4.43 -4.97 10.72
N ARG A 135 -3.47 -4.08 11.00
CA ARG A 135 -3.45 -3.33 12.27
C ARG A 135 -4.70 -2.46 12.47
N ALA A 136 -5.22 -1.87 11.39
CA ALA A 136 -6.47 -1.10 11.48
C ALA A 136 -7.66 -2.01 11.82
N GLN A 137 -7.73 -3.19 11.19
CA GLN A 137 -8.78 -4.17 11.46
C GLN A 137 -8.71 -4.72 12.90
N ASP A 138 -7.50 -5.02 13.40
CA ASP A 138 -7.30 -5.47 14.77
C ASP A 138 -7.77 -4.43 15.79
N ARG A 139 -7.54 -3.15 15.55
CA ARG A 139 -8.02 -2.05 16.39
C ARG A 139 -9.55 -1.96 16.41
N GLU A 140 -10.19 -2.02 15.23
CA GLU A 140 -11.66 -2.02 15.14
C GLU A 140 -12.28 -3.18 15.91
N LEU A 141 -11.65 -4.37 15.90
CA LEU A 141 -12.11 -5.53 16.65
C LEU A 141 -11.94 -5.34 18.16
N LEU A 142 -10.85 -4.73 18.61
CA LEU A 142 -10.62 -4.43 20.02
C LEU A 142 -11.64 -3.42 20.54
N GLU A 143 -11.87 -2.32 19.81
CA GLU A 143 -12.88 -1.30 20.16
C GLU A 143 -14.28 -1.91 20.23
N ALA A 144 -14.66 -2.74 19.26
CA ALA A 144 -15.95 -3.43 19.28
C ALA A 144 -16.09 -4.40 20.46
N THR A 145 -15.00 -5.04 20.88
CA THR A 145 -14.98 -5.94 22.05
C THR A 145 -15.10 -5.17 23.35
N GLU A 146 -14.45 -4.01 23.46
CA GLU A 146 -14.58 -3.11 24.61
C GLU A 146 -16.00 -2.59 24.76
N ASP A 147 -16.63 -2.15 23.66
CA ASP A 147 -18.02 -1.69 23.63
C ASP A 147 -18.99 -2.79 24.07
N LEU A 148 -18.79 -4.02 23.61
CA LEU A 148 -19.60 -5.17 24.02
C LEU A 148 -19.40 -5.52 25.50
N THR A 149 -18.20 -5.33 26.02
CA THR A 149 -17.89 -5.58 27.43
C THR A 149 -18.50 -4.49 28.33
N ALA A 150 -18.46 -3.24 27.88
CA ALA A 150 -19.09 -2.11 28.57
C ALA A 150 -20.64 -2.18 28.53
N ALA A 151 -21.21 -2.73 27.45
CA ALA A 151 -22.65 -2.93 27.33
C ALA A 151 -23.19 -4.15 28.07
N ARG A 152 -22.33 -5.03 28.64
CA ARG A 152 -22.76 -6.08 29.55
C ARG A 152 -23.33 -5.42 30.78
N LEU A 153 -24.63 -5.66 31.04
CA LEU A 153 -25.32 -5.22 32.24
C LEU A 153 -24.53 -5.69 33.47
N PRO A 154 -24.38 -4.85 34.49
CA PRO A 154 -23.73 -5.25 35.73
C PRO A 154 -24.42 -6.50 36.27
N GLU A 155 -23.64 -7.48 36.67
CA GLU A 155 -24.11 -8.82 37.14
C GLU A 155 -25.23 -8.75 38.20
N GLY A 156 -25.41 -7.60 38.84
CA GLY A 156 -26.49 -7.34 39.79
C GLY A 156 -27.89 -7.24 39.20
N GLU A 157 -28.02 -6.92 37.87
CA GLU A 157 -29.35 -6.84 37.25
C GLU A 157 -29.86 -8.16 36.68
N VAL A 158 -28.98 -9.08 36.32
CA VAL A 158 -29.35 -10.41 35.82
C VAL A 158 -30.08 -11.23 36.92
N ARG A 159 -29.76 -10.98 38.18
CA ARG A 159 -30.40 -11.67 39.33
C ARG A 159 -31.85 -11.25 39.61
N LYS A 160 -32.26 -10.09 39.05
CA LYS A 160 -33.64 -9.59 39.20
C LYS A 160 -34.62 -10.12 38.14
N VAL A 161 -34.14 -10.67 37.05
CA VAL A 161 -34.95 -11.11 35.93
C VAL A 161 -35.25 -12.62 35.96
N VAL A 162 -34.55 -13.40 36.77
CA VAL A 162 -34.87 -14.80 36.99
C VAL A 162 -35.84 -14.87 38.16
N PRO A 163 -37.15 -15.07 37.97
CA PRO A 163 -38.08 -15.31 39.06
C PRO A 163 -37.70 -16.65 39.69
N ASP A 164 -37.50 -16.60 41.01
CA ASP A 164 -37.26 -17.77 41.84
C ASP A 164 -38.44 -18.74 41.61
N GLY A 165 -38.19 -19.79 40.83
CA GLY A 165 -39.20 -20.82 40.55
C GLY A 165 -39.53 -21.59 41.83
N ARG A 166 -40.65 -21.27 42.41
CA ARG A 166 -41.36 -22.16 43.34
C ARG A 166 -42.40 -22.98 42.61
#